data_7a95cdcda8b8fe51706baeece4a40caf
#
_entry.id   7a95cdcda8b8fe51706baeece4a40caf
#
_cell.length_a   1.000
_cell.length_b   1.000
_cell.length_c   1.000
_cell.angle_alpha   90.00
_cell.angle_beta   90.00
_cell.angle_gamma   90.00
#
_symmetry.space_group_name_H-M   'P 1'
#
loop_
_entity.id
_entity.type
_entity.pdbx_description
1 polymer ?
#
loop_
_entity_poly.entity_id
_entity_poly.type
_entity_poly.pdbx_seq_one_letter_code
_entity_poly.pdbx_strand_id
1 'polypeptide(L)'
;MAKVMVSLKLYPSDIVKDMTHLKDNVKRSLEGAATVYKFEEEPVAFGLVALVAHVVLPEDAAGGADEVEERLKRIPGISEVQVLVSRRI
;
A
#
# COMPACT_ATOMS: atom_id res chain seq x y z
N MET A 1 3.70 -3.20 22.98
CA MET A 1 4.05 -4.13 21.90
C MET A 1 4.59 -3.35 20.71
N ALA A 2 5.61 -3.88 20.09
CA ALA A 2 6.25 -3.18 18.98
C ALA A 2 5.45 -3.33 17.70
N LYS A 3 5.50 -2.30 16.88
CA LYS A 3 4.84 -2.28 15.59
C LYS A 3 5.85 -1.89 14.52
N VAL A 4 5.51 -2.21 13.28
CA VAL A 4 6.34 -1.87 12.14
C VAL A 4 5.50 -1.00 11.19
N MET A 5 6.10 0.09 10.71
CA MET A 5 5.48 0.91 9.67
C MET A 5 6.14 0.57 8.34
N VAL A 6 5.31 0.29 7.35
CA VAL A 6 5.78 -0.01 6.00
C VAL A 6 5.14 0.99 5.05
N SER A 7 5.97 1.62 4.22
CA SER A 7 5.50 2.53 3.20
C SER A 7 5.66 1.86 1.85
N LEU A 8 4.55 1.78 1.11
CA LEU A 8 4.53 1.10 -0.19
C LEU A 8 3.98 2.05 -1.23
N LYS A 9 4.59 2.02 -2.40
CA LYS A 9 4.16 2.82 -3.53
C LYS A 9 3.50 1.90 -4.55
N LEU A 10 2.25 2.21 -4.86
CA LEU A 10 1.45 1.43 -5.80
C LEU A 10 1.34 2.19 -7.11
N TYR A 11 1.70 1.51 -8.19
CA TYR A 11 1.66 2.10 -9.52
C TYR A 11 0.42 1.58 -10.25
N PRO A 12 -0.58 2.44 -10.51
CA PRO A 12 -1.74 2.01 -11.30
C PRO A 12 -1.31 1.69 -12.74
N SER A 13 -2.03 0.77 -13.36
CA SER A 13 -1.74 0.42 -14.75
C SER A 13 -2.29 1.44 -15.74
N ASP A 14 -3.13 2.36 -15.27
CA ASP A 14 -3.75 3.37 -16.11
C ASP A 14 -4.02 4.62 -15.27
N ILE A 15 -4.42 5.70 -15.93
CA ILE A 15 -4.77 6.94 -15.24
C ILE A 15 -6.01 6.72 -14.39
N VAL A 16 -5.91 7.06 -13.10
CA VAL A 16 -7.01 6.94 -12.15
C VAL A 16 -7.51 8.35 -11.83
N LYS A 17 -8.75 8.64 -12.23
CA LYS A 17 -9.33 9.96 -12.00
C LYS A 17 -9.74 10.15 -10.54
N ASP A 18 -10.21 9.09 -9.90
CA ASP A 18 -10.67 9.13 -8.51
C ASP A 18 -9.97 8.03 -7.72
N MET A 19 -9.11 8.43 -6.83
CA MET A 19 -8.34 7.50 -6.00
C MET A 19 -9.15 6.85 -4.87
N THR A 20 -10.38 7.30 -4.65
CA THR A 20 -11.20 6.81 -3.54
C THR A 20 -11.39 5.29 -3.63
N HIS A 21 -11.72 4.79 -4.80
CA HIS A 21 -11.92 3.34 -4.99
C HIS A 21 -10.63 2.57 -4.74
N LEU A 22 -9.51 3.09 -5.23
CA LEU A 22 -8.23 2.43 -5.03
C LEU A 22 -7.86 2.41 -3.55
N LYS A 23 -8.06 3.53 -2.86
CA LYS A 23 -7.80 3.59 -1.43
C LYS A 23 -8.66 2.61 -0.65
N ASP A 24 -9.94 2.51 -1.01
CA ASP A 24 -10.84 1.54 -0.36
C ASP A 24 -10.40 0.11 -0.61
N ASN A 25 -9.97 -0.19 -1.83
CA ASN A 25 -9.50 -1.53 -2.17
C ASN A 25 -8.24 -1.88 -1.37
N VAL A 26 -7.35 -0.90 -1.18
CA VAL A 26 -6.15 -1.12 -0.37
C VAL A 26 -6.54 -1.46 1.07
N LYS A 27 -7.45 -0.69 1.66
CA LYS A 27 -7.89 -0.94 3.02
C LYS A 27 -8.51 -2.34 3.17
N ARG A 28 -9.36 -2.72 2.22
CA ARG A 28 -10.00 -4.04 2.25
C ARG A 28 -9.00 -5.17 2.09
N SER A 29 -8.03 -4.99 1.21
CA SER A 29 -7.02 -6.01 0.97
C SER A 29 -6.16 -6.26 2.19
N LEU A 30 -6.01 -5.27 3.05
CA LEU A 30 -5.15 -5.36 4.23
C LEU A 30 -5.91 -5.68 5.52
N GLU A 31 -7.24 -5.83 5.46
CA GLU A 31 -8.01 -6.18 6.66
C GLU A 31 -7.47 -7.45 7.30
N GLY A 32 -7.27 -7.40 8.61
CA GLY A 32 -6.74 -8.52 9.36
C GLY A 32 -5.23 -8.66 9.32
N ALA A 33 -4.55 -7.94 8.42
CA ALA A 33 -3.09 -8.03 8.29
C ALA A 33 -2.39 -6.74 8.70
N ALA A 34 -2.95 -5.59 8.33
CA ALA A 34 -2.32 -4.31 8.62
C ALA A 34 -3.39 -3.22 8.65
N THR A 35 -3.02 -2.09 9.26
CA THR A 35 -3.90 -0.92 9.32
C THR A 35 -3.25 0.20 8.51
N VAL A 36 -4.03 0.84 7.65
CA VAL A 36 -3.52 1.97 6.88
C VAL A 36 -3.48 3.20 7.78
N TYR A 37 -2.29 3.79 7.91
CA TYR A 37 -2.09 4.99 8.69
C TYR A 37 -2.48 6.23 7.89
N LYS A 38 -1.98 6.32 6.65
CA LYS A 38 -2.37 7.41 5.75
C LYS A 38 -2.01 7.06 4.32
N PHE A 39 -2.58 7.82 3.39
CA PHE A 39 -2.24 7.74 1.97
C PHE A 39 -1.63 9.05 1.51
N GLU A 40 -0.78 8.96 0.49
CA GLU A 40 -0.27 10.12 -0.22
C GLU A 40 -0.36 9.84 -1.71
N GLU A 41 -0.55 10.87 -2.51
CA GLU A 41 -0.58 10.74 -3.96
C GLU A 41 0.67 11.38 -4.53
N GLU A 42 1.33 10.68 -5.43
CA GLU A 42 2.58 11.16 -6.00
C GLU A 42 2.51 11.12 -7.53
N PRO A 43 2.55 12.27 -8.19
CA PRO A 43 2.55 12.28 -9.66
C PRO A 43 3.82 11.59 -10.18
N VAL A 44 3.66 10.75 -11.18
CA VAL A 44 4.79 10.04 -11.78
C VAL A 44 5.08 10.65 -13.13
N ALA A 45 4.50 10.11 -14.20
CA ALA A 45 4.74 10.59 -15.55
C ALA A 45 3.49 10.36 -16.39
N PHE A 46 3.33 11.16 -17.46
CA PHE A 46 2.26 10.98 -18.42
C PHE A 46 0.86 10.97 -17.80
N GLY A 47 0.65 11.79 -16.77
CA GLY A 47 -0.63 11.87 -16.09
C GLY A 47 -0.91 10.76 -15.10
N LEU A 48 0.00 9.81 -14.95
CA LEU A 48 -0.14 8.75 -13.96
C LEU A 48 0.21 9.27 -12.56
N VAL A 49 -0.58 8.84 -11.58
CA VAL A 49 -0.35 9.20 -10.18
C VAL A 49 -0.21 7.90 -9.40
N ALA A 50 0.90 7.77 -8.68
CA ALA A 50 1.12 6.63 -7.80
C ALA A 50 0.47 6.90 -6.45
N LEU A 51 0.02 5.83 -5.79
CA LEU A 51 -0.55 5.93 -4.45
C LEU A 51 0.46 5.38 -3.45
N VAL A 52 0.85 6.21 -2.49
CA VAL A 52 1.74 5.77 -1.41
C VAL A 52 0.88 5.45 -0.21
N ALA A 53 0.97 4.22 0.27
CA ALA A 53 0.23 3.77 1.45
C ALA A 53 1.21 3.56 2.59
N HIS A 54 0.94 4.22 3.72
CA HIS A 54 1.71 4.02 4.95
C HIS A 54 0.89 3.13 5.85
N VAL A 55 1.37 1.92 6.09
CA VAL A 55 0.62 0.94 6.86
C VAL A 55 1.38 0.55 8.12
N VAL A 56 0.62 0.14 9.13
CA VAL A 56 1.18 -0.30 10.42
C VAL A 56 0.71 -1.73 10.66
N LEU A 57 1.65 -2.57 11.06
CA LEU A 57 1.34 -3.96 11.38
C LEU A 57 2.14 -4.38 12.61
N PRO A 58 1.67 -5.44 13.33
CA PRO A 58 2.42 -5.94 14.48
C PRO A 58 3.77 -6.48 14.03
N GLU A 59 4.79 -6.29 14.87
CA GLU A 59 6.14 -6.75 14.56
C GLU A 59 6.20 -8.26 14.35
N ASP A 60 5.36 -9.00 15.06
CA ASP A 60 5.33 -10.45 14.99
C ASP A 60 4.29 -11.00 14.02
N ALA A 61 3.74 -10.14 13.14
CA ALA A 61 2.76 -10.60 12.15
C ALA A 61 3.37 -11.61 11.20
N ALA A 62 2.65 -12.69 10.95
CA ALA A 62 3.08 -13.70 10.00
C ALA A 62 3.19 -13.10 8.60
N GLY A 63 4.32 -13.32 7.93
CA GLY A 63 4.56 -12.77 6.61
C GLY A 63 4.98 -11.31 6.59
N GLY A 64 4.65 -10.53 7.61
CA GLY A 64 5.10 -9.15 7.74
C GLY A 64 4.85 -8.30 6.51
N ALA A 65 5.88 -7.53 6.12
CA ALA A 65 5.79 -6.67 4.95
C ALA A 65 5.57 -7.43 3.65
N ASP A 66 6.08 -8.66 3.55
CA ASP A 66 5.90 -9.48 2.36
C ASP A 66 4.42 -9.82 2.14
N GLU A 67 3.70 -10.13 3.20
CA GLU A 67 2.26 -10.42 3.11
C GLU A 67 1.50 -9.18 2.65
N VAL A 68 1.84 -8.01 3.18
CA VAL A 68 1.21 -6.76 2.77
C VAL A 68 1.46 -6.52 1.28
N GLU A 69 2.69 -6.66 0.85
CA GLU A 69 3.05 -6.46 -0.56
C GLU A 69 2.28 -7.40 -1.47
N GLU A 70 2.22 -8.68 -1.12
CA GLU A 70 1.50 -9.67 -1.93
C GLU A 70 0.01 -9.36 -2.04
N ARG A 71 -0.61 -8.94 -0.94
CA ARG A 71 -2.02 -8.58 -0.97
C ARG A 71 -2.28 -7.40 -1.87
N LEU A 72 -1.40 -6.39 -1.83
CA LEU A 72 -1.57 -5.20 -2.66
C LEU A 72 -1.35 -5.50 -4.14
N LYS A 73 -0.45 -6.42 -4.46
CA LYS A 73 -0.22 -6.82 -5.85
C LYS A 73 -1.43 -7.47 -6.48
N ARG A 74 -2.32 -8.03 -5.70
CA ARG A 74 -3.52 -8.71 -6.20
C ARG A 74 -4.66 -7.76 -6.52
N ILE A 75 -4.53 -6.48 -6.19
CA ILE A 75 -5.57 -5.51 -6.46
C ILE A 75 -5.65 -5.26 -7.95
N PRO A 76 -6.85 -5.42 -8.59
CA PRO A 76 -6.99 -5.12 -10.01
C PRO A 76 -6.65 -3.67 -10.30
N GLY A 77 -5.93 -3.44 -11.39
CA GLY A 77 -5.54 -2.09 -11.79
C GLY A 77 -4.20 -1.63 -11.25
N ILE A 78 -3.52 -2.46 -10.46
CA ILE A 78 -2.18 -2.17 -9.97
C ILE A 78 -1.17 -2.92 -10.82
N SER A 79 -0.23 -2.20 -11.42
CA SER A 79 0.80 -2.80 -12.26
C SER A 79 2.05 -3.17 -11.48
N GLU A 80 2.35 -2.43 -10.40
CA GLU A 80 3.56 -2.69 -9.63
C GLU A 80 3.37 -2.15 -8.22
N VAL A 81 3.99 -2.82 -7.25
CA VAL A 81 4.05 -2.38 -5.86
C VAL A 81 5.52 -2.33 -5.45
N GLN A 82 5.95 -1.21 -4.89
CA GLN A 82 7.32 -1.02 -4.45
C GLN A 82 7.34 -0.69 -2.96
N VAL A 83 8.12 -1.46 -2.20
CA VAL A 83 8.32 -1.15 -0.78
C VAL A 83 9.36 -0.05 -0.69
N LEU A 84 8.96 1.09 -0.13
CA LEU A 84 9.86 2.24 0.00
C LEU A 84 10.68 2.17 1.27
N VAL A 85 10.00 1.89 2.38
CA VAL A 85 10.65 1.87 3.69
C VAL A 85 9.89 0.91 4.60
N SER A 86 10.62 0.25 5.49
CA SER A 86 10.03 -0.59 6.53
C SER A 86 10.84 -0.32 7.79
N ARG A 87 10.16 0.12 8.84
CA ARG A 87 10.87 0.46 10.07
C ARG A 87 10.01 0.20 11.30
N ARG A 88 10.69 -0.09 12.39
CA ARG A 88 10.04 -0.29 13.68
C ARG A 88 9.63 1.07 14.28
N ILE A 89 8.48 1.09 14.89
CA ILE A 89 7.98 2.29 15.54
C ILE A 89 7.56 1.98 16.99
#